data_6e38d9e73f3909b7b3bc8bf240d3749c
#
_entry.id   6e38d9e73f3909b7b3bc8bf240d3749c
#
_cell.length_a   1.000
_cell.length_b   1.000
_cell.length_c   1.000
_cell.angle_alpha   90.00
_cell.angle_beta   90.00
_cell.angle_gamma   90.00
#
_symmetry.space_group_name_H-M   'P 1'
#
loop_
_entity.id
_entity.type
_entity.pdbx_description
1 polymer ?
#
loop_
_entity_poly.entity_id
_entity_poly.type
_entity_poly.pdbx_seq_one_letter_code
_entity_poly.pdbx_strand_id
1 'polypeptide(L)'
;MRKPTTRLVPWVGGKGQLMWAIQMLLPSHYKTLVDVFGGSGIITLNTAVPRGCLQIYNDLNHDLYNLLFCAKERPMELVRELGFLPINAHDEFDVLQRQLRGEDFTMEYMEQQLDLTEIL
;
A
#
# COMPACT_ATOMS: atom_id res chain seq x y z
N MET A 1 0.55 -5.85 -26.19
CA MET A 1 1.07 -6.36 -24.90
C MET A 1 0.47 -5.51 -23.78
N ARG A 2 -0.33 -6.08 -22.87
CA ARG A 2 -0.87 -5.34 -21.74
C ARG A 2 0.27 -5.02 -20.77
N LYS A 3 0.43 -3.74 -20.38
CA LYS A 3 1.39 -3.36 -19.35
C LYS A 3 1.00 -4.07 -18.04
N PRO A 4 1.97 -4.56 -17.26
CA PRO A 4 1.67 -5.15 -15.97
C PRO A 4 0.98 -4.12 -15.07
N THR A 5 -0.04 -4.56 -14.36
CA THR A 5 -0.79 -3.71 -13.43
C THR A 5 -0.02 -3.60 -12.12
N THR A 6 0.31 -2.39 -11.70
CA THR A 6 0.96 -2.13 -10.42
C THR A 6 -0.04 -2.29 -9.28
N ARG A 7 0.31 -3.10 -8.27
CA ARG A 7 -0.45 -3.27 -7.03
C ARG A 7 0.49 -3.18 -5.85
N LEU A 8 0.12 -2.43 -4.83
CA LEU A 8 0.85 -2.43 -3.55
C LEU A 8 0.36 -3.57 -2.65
N VAL A 9 -0.94 -3.75 -2.55
CA VAL A 9 -1.57 -4.81 -1.75
C VAL A 9 -2.73 -5.45 -2.50
N PRO A 10 -2.98 -6.76 -2.31
CA PRO A 10 -4.23 -7.37 -2.70
C PRO A 10 -5.36 -6.82 -1.82
N TRP A 11 -6.46 -6.39 -2.43
CA TRP A 11 -7.59 -5.80 -1.73
C TRP A 11 -8.92 -6.33 -2.26
N VAL A 12 -9.84 -6.66 -1.34
CA VAL A 12 -11.17 -7.16 -1.71
C VAL A 12 -11.94 -6.06 -2.45
N GLY A 13 -12.58 -6.42 -3.56
CA GLY A 13 -13.30 -5.44 -4.41
C GLY A 13 -12.39 -4.60 -5.31
N GLY A 14 -11.13 -5.00 -5.48
CA GLY A 14 -10.18 -4.31 -6.35
C GLY A 14 -10.68 -4.19 -7.81
N LYS A 15 -10.61 -2.98 -8.36
CA LYS A 15 -11.11 -2.62 -9.70
C LYS A 15 -10.19 -3.06 -10.86
N GLY A 16 -9.22 -3.97 -10.59
CA GLY A 16 -8.21 -4.36 -11.57
C GLY A 16 -8.77 -4.95 -12.87
N GLN A 17 -9.88 -5.68 -12.78
CA GLN A 17 -10.54 -6.26 -13.94
C GLN A 17 -11.28 -5.21 -14.78
N LEU A 18 -11.75 -4.13 -14.14
CA LEU A 18 -12.47 -3.04 -14.78
C LEU A 18 -11.57 -1.88 -15.20
N MET A 19 -10.31 -1.92 -14.84
CA MET A 19 -9.38 -0.81 -15.07
C MET A 19 -9.31 -0.38 -16.54
N TRP A 20 -9.28 -1.33 -17.46
CA TRP A 20 -9.27 -1.05 -18.90
C TRP A 20 -10.53 -0.31 -19.35
N ALA A 21 -11.71 -0.71 -18.84
CA ALA A 21 -12.98 -0.07 -19.19
C ALA A 21 -13.05 1.35 -18.59
N ILE A 22 -12.60 1.52 -17.36
CA ILE A 22 -12.53 2.85 -16.70
C ILE A 22 -11.61 3.76 -17.49
N GLN A 23 -10.43 3.30 -17.87
CA GLN A 23 -9.47 4.10 -18.66
C GLN A 23 -10.01 4.48 -20.04
N MET A 24 -10.77 3.60 -20.69
CA MET A 24 -11.41 3.91 -21.98
C MET A 24 -12.53 4.95 -21.87
N LEU A 25 -13.19 5.03 -20.70
CA LEU A 25 -14.28 5.97 -20.45
C LEU A 25 -13.80 7.34 -19.93
N LEU A 26 -12.53 7.45 -19.54
CA LEU A 26 -11.99 8.73 -19.11
C LEU A 26 -11.94 9.71 -20.29
N PRO A 27 -12.34 10.97 -20.08
CA PRO A 27 -12.19 12.01 -21.10
C PRO A 27 -10.71 12.18 -21.50
N SER A 28 -10.46 12.59 -22.73
CA SER A 28 -9.10 12.90 -23.18
C SER A 28 -8.48 14.14 -22.51
N HIS A 29 -9.35 15.03 -21.99
CA HIS A 29 -8.94 16.27 -21.34
C HIS A 29 -9.70 16.45 -20.02
N TYR A 30 -8.97 16.52 -18.93
CA TYR A 30 -9.49 16.85 -17.59
C TYR A 30 -8.37 17.46 -16.74
N LYS A 31 -8.75 18.25 -15.76
CA LYS A 31 -7.80 18.92 -14.83
C LYS A 31 -7.64 18.20 -13.52
N THR A 32 -8.62 17.40 -13.15
CA THR A 32 -8.63 16.67 -11.88
C THR A 32 -9.21 15.28 -12.08
N LEU A 33 -8.51 14.28 -11.56
CA LEU A 33 -9.00 12.90 -11.43
C LEU A 33 -9.13 12.58 -9.94
N VAL A 34 -10.32 12.19 -9.51
CA VAL A 34 -10.59 11.82 -8.12
C VAL A 34 -10.97 10.34 -8.05
N ASP A 35 -10.17 9.55 -7.34
CA ASP A 35 -10.46 8.16 -7.01
C ASP A 35 -11.11 8.13 -5.62
N VAL A 36 -12.45 8.19 -5.58
CA VAL A 36 -13.23 8.42 -4.36
C VAL A 36 -13.22 7.21 -3.43
N PHE A 37 -13.22 6.01 -3.99
CA PHE A 37 -13.15 4.72 -3.29
C PHE A 37 -11.91 3.98 -3.76
N GLY A 38 -10.76 4.55 -3.47
CA GLY A 38 -9.48 4.17 -4.07
C GLY A 38 -9.04 2.74 -3.77
N GLY A 39 -9.38 2.21 -2.59
CA GLY A 39 -9.02 0.86 -2.20
C GLY A 39 -7.51 0.64 -2.29
N SER A 40 -7.08 -0.41 -2.97
CA SER A 40 -5.64 -0.68 -3.21
C SER A 40 -4.91 0.37 -4.08
N GLY A 41 -5.58 1.44 -4.49
CA GLY A 41 -5.03 2.48 -5.35
C GLY A 41 -4.80 2.03 -6.80
N ILE A 42 -5.40 0.92 -7.22
CA ILE A 42 -5.10 0.34 -8.54
C ILE A 42 -5.41 1.28 -9.68
N ILE A 43 -6.47 2.09 -9.60
CA ILE A 43 -6.81 3.10 -10.60
C ILE A 43 -5.80 4.24 -10.53
N THR A 44 -5.58 4.77 -9.34
CA THR A 44 -4.63 5.88 -9.09
C THR A 44 -3.22 5.54 -9.55
N LEU A 45 -2.73 4.33 -9.25
CA LEU A 45 -1.35 3.91 -9.58
C LEU A 45 -1.14 3.57 -11.06
N ASN A 46 -2.21 3.20 -11.77
CA ASN A 46 -2.09 2.71 -13.16
C ASN A 46 -2.71 3.65 -14.21
N THR A 47 -3.31 4.76 -13.80
CA THR A 47 -3.87 5.75 -14.72
C THR A 47 -2.86 6.86 -14.98
N ALA A 48 -2.37 6.94 -16.21
CA ALA A 48 -1.56 8.07 -16.65
C ALA A 48 -2.48 9.30 -16.80
N VAL A 49 -2.27 10.30 -15.97
CA VAL A 49 -3.04 11.56 -16.03
C VAL A 49 -2.36 12.58 -16.97
N PRO A 50 -3.13 13.46 -17.62
CA PRO A 50 -2.56 14.52 -18.43
C PRO A 50 -1.60 15.41 -17.64
N ARG A 51 -0.61 16.00 -18.32
CA ARG A 51 0.35 16.90 -17.69
C ARG A 51 -0.38 18.09 -17.05
N GLY A 52 -0.06 18.36 -15.77
CA GLY A 52 -0.72 19.41 -14.99
C GLY A 52 -2.08 19.03 -14.41
N CYS A 53 -2.50 17.77 -14.59
CA CYS A 53 -3.69 17.24 -13.94
C CYS A 53 -3.41 16.94 -12.46
N LEU A 54 -4.33 17.32 -11.59
CA LEU A 54 -4.33 16.94 -10.17
C LEU A 54 -4.95 15.54 -10.03
N GLN A 55 -4.23 14.62 -9.40
CA GLN A 55 -4.75 13.30 -9.06
C GLN A 55 -4.99 13.21 -7.55
N ILE A 56 -6.21 12.87 -7.16
CA ILE A 56 -6.63 12.78 -5.77
C ILE A 56 -7.07 11.34 -5.50
N TYR A 57 -6.41 10.72 -4.53
CA TYR A 57 -6.82 9.44 -3.97
C TYR A 57 -7.58 9.67 -2.67
N ASN A 58 -8.71 9.00 -2.50
CA ASN A 58 -9.50 9.01 -1.28
C ASN A 58 -9.97 7.60 -0.92
N ASP A 59 -9.87 7.24 0.33
CA ASP A 59 -10.47 6.03 0.90
C ASP A 59 -10.83 6.27 2.36
N LEU A 60 -11.88 5.59 2.84
CA LEU A 60 -12.33 5.66 4.24
C LEU A 60 -11.39 4.88 5.16
N ASN A 61 -10.71 3.86 4.64
CA ASN A 61 -9.76 3.05 5.40
C ASN A 61 -8.45 3.82 5.61
N HIS A 62 -8.25 4.28 6.84
CA HIS A 62 -7.08 5.08 7.22
C HIS A 62 -5.76 4.33 7.09
N ASP A 63 -5.72 3.03 7.35
CA ASP A 63 -4.50 2.23 7.25
C ASP A 63 -4.07 2.11 5.79
N LEU A 64 -5.04 1.88 4.90
CA LEU A 64 -4.81 1.80 3.47
C LEU A 64 -4.38 3.15 2.89
N TYR A 65 -5.04 4.24 3.29
CA TYR A 65 -4.63 5.59 2.94
C TYR A 65 -3.20 5.88 3.41
N ASN A 66 -2.90 5.55 4.68
CA ASN A 66 -1.58 5.78 5.26
C ASN A 66 -0.48 5.01 4.52
N LEU A 67 -0.74 3.75 4.16
CA LEU A 67 0.19 2.94 3.37
C LEU A 67 0.50 3.60 2.03
N LEU A 68 -0.52 4.04 1.28
CA LEU A 68 -0.33 4.70 -0.01
C LEU A 68 0.36 6.06 0.14
N PHE A 69 0.03 6.81 1.19
CA PHE A 69 0.70 8.06 1.53
C PHE A 69 2.18 7.85 1.82
N CYS A 70 2.52 6.85 2.64
CA CYS A 70 3.91 6.50 2.93
C CYS A 70 4.67 6.03 1.68
N ALA A 71 4.02 5.22 0.83
CA ALA A 71 4.61 4.77 -0.42
C ALA A 71 4.93 5.93 -1.37
N LYS A 72 4.13 6.98 -1.35
CA LYS A 72 4.35 8.18 -2.16
C LYS A 72 5.39 9.13 -1.57
N GLU A 73 5.25 9.48 -0.30
CA GLU A 73 6.01 10.56 0.32
C GLU A 73 7.30 10.08 1.01
N ARG A 74 7.34 8.81 1.44
CA ARG A 74 8.45 8.20 2.20
C ARG A 74 8.75 6.77 1.75
N PRO A 75 9.00 6.53 0.44
CA PRO A 75 9.15 5.17 -0.08
C PRO A 75 10.35 4.43 0.52
N MET A 76 11.44 5.11 0.79
CA MET A 76 12.65 4.48 1.32
C MET A 76 12.46 4.04 2.77
N GLU A 77 11.80 4.86 3.59
CA GLU A 77 11.47 4.52 4.97
C GLU A 77 10.49 3.36 5.01
N LEU A 78 9.48 3.36 4.14
CA LEU A 78 8.53 2.25 4.03
C LEU A 78 9.23 0.94 3.65
N VAL A 79 10.11 0.95 2.65
CA VAL A 79 10.89 -0.23 2.24
C VAL A 79 11.78 -0.71 3.38
N ARG A 80 12.40 0.19 4.12
CA ARG A 80 13.23 -0.14 5.28
C ARG A 80 12.42 -0.82 6.37
N GLU A 81 11.27 -0.26 6.76
CA GLU A 81 10.39 -0.87 7.77
C GLU A 81 9.86 -2.24 7.32
N LEU A 82 9.43 -2.38 6.07
CA LEU A 82 9.00 -3.65 5.50
C LEU A 82 10.15 -4.67 5.40
N GLY A 83 11.37 -4.21 5.18
CA GLY A 83 12.57 -5.06 5.11
C GLY A 83 12.96 -5.70 6.45
N PHE A 84 12.52 -5.11 7.57
CA PHE A 84 12.69 -5.67 8.91
C PHE A 84 11.57 -6.65 9.30
N LEU A 85 10.47 -6.71 8.52
CA LEU A 85 9.39 -7.65 8.75
C LEU A 85 9.69 -8.94 7.97
N PRO A 86 9.99 -10.05 8.64
CA PRO A 86 10.10 -11.34 7.98
C PRO A 86 8.71 -11.79 7.52
N ILE A 87 8.45 -11.65 6.24
CA ILE A 87 7.12 -11.75 5.61
C ILE A 87 6.54 -13.17 5.63
N ASN A 88 7.29 -14.17 6.09
CA ASN A 88 6.92 -15.59 5.96
C ASN A 88 6.91 -16.40 7.27
N ALA A 89 7.12 -15.82 8.42
CA ALA A 89 7.09 -16.55 9.68
C ALA A 89 5.71 -16.43 10.34
N HIS A 90 5.15 -17.57 10.71
CA HIS A 90 3.85 -17.67 11.37
C HIS A 90 3.82 -16.88 12.68
N ASP A 91 4.93 -16.93 13.42
CA ASP A 91 5.10 -16.26 14.71
C ASP A 91 4.99 -14.72 14.62
N GLU A 92 5.37 -14.15 13.48
CA GLU A 92 5.33 -12.71 13.26
C GLU A 92 3.97 -12.20 12.83
N PHE A 93 3.18 -13.03 12.17
CA PHE A 93 1.78 -12.72 11.92
C PHE A 93 1.01 -12.62 13.26
N ASP A 94 1.31 -13.48 14.22
CA ASP A 94 0.76 -13.43 15.56
C ASP A 94 1.21 -12.17 16.32
N VAL A 95 2.46 -11.78 16.20
CA VAL A 95 3.00 -10.53 16.75
C VAL A 95 2.26 -9.31 16.19
N LEU A 96 2.10 -9.24 14.86
CA LEU A 96 1.37 -8.15 14.21
C LEU A 96 -0.11 -8.12 14.62
N GLN A 97 -0.75 -9.28 14.77
CA GLN A 97 -2.13 -9.35 15.27
C GLN A 97 -2.25 -8.85 16.71
N ARG A 98 -1.29 -9.18 17.56
CA ARG A 98 -1.25 -8.71 18.96
C ARG A 98 -1.04 -7.19 19.01
N GLN A 99 -0.17 -6.62 18.17
CA GLN A 99 -0.02 -5.17 18.02
C GLN A 99 -1.32 -4.48 17.63
N LEU A 100 -2.02 -5.01 16.64
CA LEU A 100 -3.31 -4.47 16.21
C LEU A 100 -4.38 -4.51 17.31
N ARG A 101 -4.28 -5.44 18.26
CA ARG A 101 -5.14 -5.51 19.45
C ARG A 101 -4.70 -4.56 20.57
N GLY A 102 -3.61 -3.83 20.40
CA GLY A 102 -3.07 -2.93 21.41
C GLY A 102 -2.33 -3.63 22.55
N GLU A 103 -1.90 -4.87 22.35
CA GLU A 103 -1.06 -5.59 23.32
C GLU A 103 0.37 -5.02 23.27
N ASP A 104 0.91 -4.66 24.45
CA ASP A 104 2.28 -4.16 24.56
C ASP A 104 3.26 -5.33 24.69
N PHE A 105 4.06 -5.56 23.66
CA PHE A 105 5.13 -6.58 23.63
C PHE A 105 6.43 -6.04 23.00
N THR A 106 6.59 -4.74 23.04
CA THR A 106 7.75 -4.05 22.44
C THR A 106 9.08 -4.60 22.96
N MET A 107 9.13 -5.00 24.24
CA MET A 107 10.33 -5.57 24.84
C MET A 107 10.66 -6.96 24.28
N GLU A 108 9.65 -7.84 24.17
CA GLU A 108 9.80 -9.19 23.65
C GLU A 108 10.25 -9.20 22.17
N TYR A 109 9.74 -8.26 21.38
CA TYR A 109 10.14 -8.08 19.99
C TYR A 109 11.56 -7.53 19.84
N MET A 110 11.97 -6.60 20.70
CA MET A 110 13.32 -6.07 20.73
C MET A 110 14.36 -7.11 21.15
N GLU A 111 14.04 -7.98 22.09
CA GLU A 111 14.92 -9.08 22.49
C GLU A 111 15.16 -10.07 21.34
N GLN A 112 14.12 -10.44 20.60
CA GLN A 112 14.26 -11.30 19.42
C GLN A 112 15.07 -10.65 18.30
N GLN A 113 14.99 -9.34 18.12
CA GLN A 113 15.82 -8.63 17.13
C GLN A 113 17.29 -8.54 17.52
N LEU A 114 17.59 -8.46 18.82
CA LEU A 114 18.96 -8.48 19.31
C LEU A 114 19.67 -9.82 19.07
N ASP A 115 18.93 -10.93 19.22
CA ASP A 115 19.45 -12.28 18.91
C ASP A 115 19.79 -12.47 17.43
N LEU A 116 19.04 -11.82 16.53
CA LEU A 116 19.31 -11.87 15.10
C LEU A 116 20.54 -11.04 14.68
N THR A 117 20.89 -10.01 15.43
CA THR A 117 22.10 -9.20 15.17
C THR A 117 23.39 -9.87 15.67
N GLU A 118 23.31 -10.82 16.58
CA GLU A 118 24.46 -11.65 17.01
C GLU A 118 24.80 -12.75 15.99
N ILE A 119 23.90 -13.06 15.05
CA ILE A 119 24.10 -14.13 14.02
C ILE A 119 24.72 -13.58 12.72
N LEU A 120 24.81 -12.27 12.57
CA LEU A 120 25.43 -11.60 11.42
C LEU A 120 26.80 -11.03 11.80
#